data_3a9e7784d171e06df18495de07ef5699
#
_entry.id   3a9e7784d171e06df18495de07ef5699
#
_cell.length_a   1.000
_cell.length_b   1.000
_cell.length_c   1.000
_cell.angle_alpha   90.00
_cell.angle_beta   90.00
_cell.angle_gamma   90.00
#
_symmetry.space_group_name_H-M   'P 1'
#
loop_
_entity.id
_entity.type
_entity.pdbx_description
1 polymer ?
#
loop_
_entity_poly.entity_id
_entity_poly.type
_entity_poly.pdbx_seq_one_letter_code
_entity_poly.pdbx_strand_id
1 'polypeptide(L)'
;MYLVEWHIASAQRDGGDIQAEFEKLKRKLLSEEAKVRKGVKNEHASIIRRDVSVCDDPDGGRSVYEMNDTYIELRTPFDEKRGMVTAGALSFLAAPVGVGLPWLFESLVPELLTGHSRSGYILSVTDYVLTLFVATLILSLIVGGFYFGWKYWRLEAFVQRRLLVRFNRKTRKVYVHRPGYAGGVVALDWDDVRPDGIHPGGHEASGMGAPVMLNWWPDRTPHGHFEFVLVGRLARSNSEITRLWEFIRRYMEEGPESVPRPKRLGRFPWPWKS
;
A
#
# COMPACT_ATOMS: atom_id res chain seq x y z
N MET A 1 4.40 -1.72 1.74
CA MET A 1 4.13 -2.94 0.96
C MET A 1 3.14 -2.64 -0.14
N TYR A 2 3.51 -2.88 -1.39
CA TYR A 2 2.71 -2.58 -2.59
C TYR A 2 1.85 -3.79 -3.00
N LEU A 3 1.01 -4.32 -2.09
CA LEU A 3 0.18 -5.49 -2.42
C LEU A 3 -0.85 -5.21 -3.49
N VAL A 4 -1.46 -4.03 -3.44
CA VAL A 4 -2.50 -3.65 -4.40
C VAL A 4 -1.87 -3.42 -5.76
N GLU A 5 -0.77 -2.67 -5.83
CA GLU A 5 -0.02 -2.44 -7.06
C GLU A 5 0.59 -3.73 -7.60
N TRP A 6 1.09 -4.61 -6.73
CA TRP A 6 1.55 -5.94 -7.14
C TRP A 6 0.43 -6.78 -7.73
N HIS A 7 -0.75 -6.78 -7.11
CA HIS A 7 -1.91 -7.52 -7.60
C HIS A 7 -2.34 -7.01 -8.97
N ILE A 8 -2.40 -5.69 -9.15
CA ILE A 8 -2.74 -5.07 -10.43
C ILE A 8 -1.67 -5.36 -11.48
N ALA A 9 -0.38 -5.20 -11.16
CA ALA A 9 0.71 -5.49 -12.08
C ALA A 9 0.80 -6.98 -12.45
N SER A 10 0.44 -7.90 -11.54
CA SER A 10 0.37 -9.33 -11.85
C SER A 10 -0.82 -9.65 -12.75
N ALA A 11 -1.98 -9.11 -12.47
CA ALA A 11 -3.17 -9.32 -13.27
C ALA A 11 -3.05 -8.72 -14.69
N GLN A 12 -2.34 -7.60 -14.84
CA GLN A 12 -2.01 -7.02 -16.14
C GLN A 12 -1.05 -7.93 -16.95
N ARG A 13 -0.09 -8.57 -16.27
CA ARG A 13 0.82 -9.54 -16.91
C ARG A 13 0.11 -10.81 -17.36
N ASP A 14 -0.85 -11.28 -16.59
CA ASP A 14 -1.58 -12.52 -16.83
C ASP A 14 -2.72 -12.36 -17.84
N GLY A 15 -2.84 -11.19 -18.51
CA GLY A 15 -3.83 -10.92 -19.55
C GLY A 15 -5.27 -10.92 -19.04
N GLY A 16 -5.46 -10.75 -17.73
CA GLY A 16 -6.77 -10.73 -17.10
C GLY A 16 -7.65 -9.57 -17.56
N ASP A 17 -8.95 -9.75 -17.46
CA ASP A 17 -10.05 -8.88 -17.94
C ASP A 17 -10.15 -7.53 -17.16
N ILE A 18 -9.07 -7.15 -16.47
CA ILE A 18 -8.92 -5.86 -15.76
C ILE A 18 -9.14 -4.70 -16.72
N GLN A 19 -8.75 -4.87 -18.00
CA GLN A 19 -8.92 -3.84 -19.00
C GLN A 19 -10.41 -3.56 -19.29
N ALA A 20 -11.25 -4.59 -19.29
CA ALA A 20 -12.70 -4.43 -19.42
C ALA A 20 -13.32 -3.76 -18.18
N GLU A 21 -12.88 -4.07 -16.98
CA GLU A 21 -13.32 -3.39 -15.75
C GLU A 21 -12.88 -1.92 -15.74
N PHE A 22 -11.66 -1.62 -16.14
CA PHE A 22 -11.18 -0.25 -16.27
C PHE A 22 -11.92 0.54 -17.35
N GLU A 23 -12.21 -0.05 -18.50
CA GLU A 23 -13.02 0.60 -19.52
C GLU A 23 -14.46 0.89 -19.04
N LYS A 24 -15.00 0.00 -18.22
CA LYS A 24 -16.30 0.23 -17.56
C LYS A 24 -16.24 1.37 -16.55
N LEU A 25 -15.18 1.41 -15.74
CA LEU A 25 -14.94 2.50 -14.78
C LEU A 25 -14.73 3.83 -15.51
N LYS A 26 -13.90 3.83 -16.57
CA LYS A 26 -13.65 4.99 -17.43
C LYS A 26 -14.95 5.56 -18.01
N ARG A 27 -15.80 4.70 -18.59
CA ARG A 27 -17.11 5.11 -19.11
C ARG A 27 -18.00 5.71 -18.02
N LYS A 28 -18.01 5.13 -16.82
CA LYS A 28 -18.75 5.65 -15.67
C LYS A 28 -18.25 7.04 -15.30
N LEU A 29 -16.95 7.22 -15.14
CA LEU A 29 -16.33 8.51 -14.78
C LEU A 29 -16.55 9.58 -15.86
N LEU A 30 -16.37 9.23 -17.13
CA LEU A 30 -16.65 10.17 -18.24
C LEU A 30 -18.15 10.55 -18.29
N SER A 31 -19.04 9.64 -17.94
CA SER A 31 -20.47 9.96 -17.84
C SER A 31 -20.78 10.93 -16.70
N GLU A 32 -20.10 10.76 -15.56
CA GLU A 32 -20.19 11.69 -14.41
C GLU A 32 -19.59 13.06 -14.74
N GLU A 33 -18.43 13.11 -15.41
CA GLU A 33 -17.86 14.36 -15.92
C GLU A 33 -18.80 15.11 -16.85
N ALA A 34 -19.47 14.39 -17.75
CA ALA A 34 -20.43 14.97 -18.67
C ALA A 34 -21.69 15.51 -17.94
N LYS A 35 -22.11 14.85 -16.86
CA LYS A 35 -23.22 15.34 -16.01
C LYS A 35 -22.85 16.61 -15.26
N VAL A 36 -21.64 16.67 -14.69
CA VAL A 36 -21.11 17.86 -14.01
C VAL A 36 -20.99 19.04 -14.98
N ARG A 37 -20.48 18.83 -16.21
CA ARG A 37 -20.44 19.85 -17.26
C ARG A 37 -21.84 20.39 -17.66
N LYS A 38 -22.89 19.56 -17.55
CA LYS A 38 -24.28 19.95 -17.82
C LYS A 38 -24.97 20.64 -16.65
N GLY A 39 -24.26 20.98 -15.58
CA GLY A 39 -24.78 21.71 -14.44
C GLY A 39 -25.73 20.91 -13.55
N VAL A 40 -25.77 19.58 -13.69
CA VAL A 40 -26.48 18.70 -12.76
C VAL A 40 -25.66 18.65 -11.47
N LYS A 41 -26.11 19.33 -10.44
CA LYS A 41 -25.54 19.27 -9.09
C LYS A 41 -25.73 17.86 -8.54
N ASN A 42 -24.77 16.98 -8.80
CA ASN A 42 -24.61 15.78 -8.00
C ASN A 42 -23.72 16.14 -6.81
N GLU A 43 -24.28 16.18 -5.62
CA GLU A 43 -23.59 16.50 -4.36
C GLU A 43 -22.41 15.56 -4.04
N HIS A 44 -22.23 14.48 -4.79
CA HIS A 44 -21.26 13.42 -4.51
C HIS A 44 -20.13 13.29 -5.55
N ALA A 45 -20.08 14.09 -6.61
CA ALA A 45 -19.07 14.00 -7.66
C ALA A 45 -18.49 15.37 -8.00
N SER A 46 -17.86 16.02 -7.04
CA SER A 46 -16.94 17.10 -7.36
C SER A 46 -15.65 16.47 -7.92
N ILE A 47 -15.57 16.34 -9.24
CA ILE A 47 -14.31 16.00 -9.90
C ILE A 47 -13.35 17.12 -9.60
N ILE A 48 -12.43 16.82 -8.71
CA ILE A 48 -11.38 17.77 -8.36
C ILE A 48 -10.44 17.88 -9.56
N ARG A 49 -10.27 19.08 -10.00
CA ARG A 49 -9.38 19.41 -11.11
C ARG A 49 -8.09 19.99 -10.55
N ARG A 50 -7.00 19.70 -11.22
CA ARG A 50 -5.66 20.18 -10.91
C ARG A 50 -5.56 21.72 -10.98
N ASP A 51 -6.33 22.36 -11.86
CA ASP A 51 -6.32 23.79 -12.12
C ASP A 51 -7.17 24.61 -11.13
N VAL A 52 -7.90 23.94 -10.23
CA VAL A 52 -8.80 24.59 -9.26
C VAL A 52 -8.27 24.38 -7.84
N SER A 53 -8.14 25.48 -7.09
CA SER A 53 -7.82 25.41 -5.67
C SER A 53 -8.98 24.78 -4.90
N VAL A 54 -8.64 23.88 -3.98
CA VAL A 54 -9.63 23.14 -3.18
C VAL A 54 -9.68 23.58 -1.72
N CYS A 55 -8.64 24.26 -1.24
CA CYS A 55 -8.63 24.87 0.11
C CYS A 55 -7.60 25.99 0.20
N ASP A 56 -7.80 26.87 1.18
CA ASP A 56 -6.93 28.04 1.39
C ASP A 56 -5.70 27.74 2.24
N ASP A 57 -5.72 26.67 3.04
CA ASP A 57 -4.68 26.30 3.98
C ASP A 57 -3.99 24.99 3.59
N PRO A 58 -3.03 25.03 2.63
CA PRO A 58 -2.29 23.87 2.21
C PRO A 58 -1.34 23.40 3.30
N ASP A 59 -1.28 22.10 3.57
CA ASP A 59 -0.34 21.53 4.55
C ASP A 59 0.23 20.20 4.02
N GLY A 60 1.55 20.14 3.85
CA GLY A 60 2.28 18.91 3.54
C GLY A 60 2.31 17.90 4.68
N GLY A 61 1.90 18.33 5.88
CA GLY A 61 1.86 17.52 7.08
C GLY A 61 3.22 16.85 7.37
N ARG A 62 3.17 15.59 7.76
CA ARG A 62 4.37 14.75 7.94
C ARG A 62 4.65 13.87 6.71
N SER A 63 4.17 14.28 5.54
CA SER A 63 4.29 13.49 4.31
C SER A 63 5.49 13.87 3.46
N VAL A 64 6.08 15.06 3.67
CA VAL A 64 7.18 15.59 2.85
C VAL A 64 8.53 15.17 3.42
N TYR A 65 9.35 14.51 2.60
CA TYR A 65 10.73 14.17 2.94
C TYR A 65 11.71 15.28 2.58
N GLU A 66 11.54 15.81 1.38
CA GLU A 66 12.42 16.84 0.84
C GLU A 66 11.61 17.80 -0.04
N MET A 67 11.95 19.07 0.01
CA MET A 67 11.37 20.10 -0.83
C MET A 67 12.46 21.09 -1.22
N ASN A 68 12.55 21.39 -2.51
CA ASN A 68 13.42 22.42 -3.07
C ASN A 68 12.73 23.09 -4.27
N ASP A 69 13.42 23.93 -5.01
CA ASP A 69 12.84 24.69 -6.13
C ASP A 69 12.52 23.83 -7.36
N THR A 70 13.03 22.62 -7.41
CA THR A 70 12.90 21.73 -8.56
C THR A 70 11.90 20.60 -8.31
N TYR A 71 11.92 20.01 -7.11
CA TYR A 71 11.09 18.87 -6.78
C TYR A 71 10.67 18.84 -5.32
N ILE A 72 9.58 18.12 -5.06
CA ILE A 72 9.22 17.64 -3.72
C ILE A 72 9.21 16.11 -3.72
N GLU A 73 9.65 15.54 -2.61
CA GLU A 73 9.56 14.12 -2.32
C GLU A 73 8.56 13.87 -1.21
N LEU A 74 7.57 13.05 -1.49
CA LEU A 74 6.57 12.64 -0.53
C LEU A 74 6.67 11.14 -0.25
N ARG A 75 6.36 10.77 0.98
CA ARG A 75 6.22 9.37 1.38
C ARG A 75 4.97 8.75 0.77
N THR A 76 4.97 7.43 0.69
CA THR A 76 3.75 6.65 0.46
C THR A 76 3.20 6.13 1.80
N PRO A 77 1.92 5.73 1.87
CA PRO A 77 1.37 5.08 3.07
C PRO A 77 2.12 3.81 3.47
N PHE A 78 2.68 3.12 2.49
CA PHE A 78 3.44 1.89 2.70
C PHE A 78 4.77 2.12 3.42
N ASP A 79 5.38 3.29 3.22
CA ASP A 79 6.56 3.67 3.97
C ASP A 79 6.25 3.90 5.46
N GLU A 80 5.07 4.42 5.77
CA GLU A 80 4.61 4.60 7.15
C GLU A 80 4.36 3.27 7.87
N LYS A 81 3.83 2.28 7.15
CA LYS A 81 3.46 0.96 7.68
C LYS A 81 4.53 -0.11 7.48
N ARG A 82 5.73 0.32 7.11
CA ARG A 82 6.87 -0.59 6.90
C ARG A 82 7.19 -1.34 8.18
N GLY A 83 7.40 -2.64 8.06
CA GLY A 83 7.66 -3.55 9.19
C GLY A 83 6.40 -4.17 9.79
N MET A 84 5.20 -3.63 9.56
CA MET A 84 3.97 -4.22 10.09
C MET A 84 3.68 -5.62 9.55
N VAL A 85 3.96 -5.86 8.28
CA VAL A 85 3.74 -7.18 7.66
C VAL A 85 4.76 -8.18 8.18
N THR A 86 6.02 -7.77 8.34
CA THR A 86 7.06 -8.58 8.98
C THR A 86 6.68 -8.91 10.42
N ALA A 87 6.24 -7.91 11.20
CA ALA A 87 5.80 -8.12 12.57
C ALA A 87 4.59 -9.08 12.64
N GLY A 88 3.61 -8.91 11.75
CA GLY A 88 2.46 -9.81 11.64
C GLY A 88 2.87 -11.25 11.29
N ALA A 89 3.77 -11.43 10.33
CA ALA A 89 4.29 -12.74 9.95
C ALA A 89 5.04 -13.41 11.11
N LEU A 90 5.88 -12.66 11.81
CA LEU A 90 6.60 -13.17 13.01
C LEU A 90 5.63 -13.53 14.14
N SER A 91 4.60 -12.72 14.38
CA SER A 91 3.58 -13.01 15.39
C SER A 91 2.78 -14.28 15.05
N PHE A 92 2.46 -14.46 13.76
CA PHE A 92 1.77 -15.68 13.29
C PHE A 92 2.61 -16.94 13.48
N LEU A 93 3.93 -16.85 13.38
CA LEU A 93 4.86 -17.95 13.62
C LEU A 93 5.12 -18.22 15.11
N ALA A 94 4.92 -17.25 15.97
CA ALA A 94 5.31 -17.34 17.37
C ALA A 94 4.64 -18.52 18.10
N ALA A 95 3.35 -18.76 17.89
CA ALA A 95 2.62 -19.85 18.53
C ALA A 95 3.00 -21.24 17.96
N PRO A 96 2.99 -21.47 16.64
CA PRO A 96 3.41 -22.76 16.08
C PRO A 96 4.86 -23.13 16.40
N VAL A 97 5.76 -22.16 16.40
CA VAL A 97 7.19 -22.40 16.69
C VAL A 97 7.45 -22.49 18.19
N GLY A 98 6.90 -21.57 18.98
CA GLY A 98 7.18 -21.49 20.42
C GLY A 98 6.49 -22.57 21.25
N VAL A 99 5.33 -23.04 20.84
CA VAL A 99 4.54 -24.03 21.57
C VAL A 99 4.40 -25.32 20.75
N GLY A 100 4.03 -25.20 19.49
CA GLY A 100 3.75 -26.35 18.62
C GLY A 100 4.99 -27.22 18.37
N LEU A 101 6.14 -26.57 18.09
CA LEU A 101 7.38 -27.31 17.80
C LEU A 101 7.91 -28.08 19.03
N PRO A 102 8.05 -27.50 20.23
CA PRO A 102 8.40 -28.26 21.44
C PRO A 102 7.41 -29.41 21.72
N TRP A 103 6.11 -29.14 21.64
CA TRP A 103 5.10 -30.17 21.88
C TRP A 103 5.17 -31.31 20.83
N LEU A 104 5.43 -31.01 19.58
CA LEU A 104 5.66 -31.98 18.51
C LEU A 104 6.80 -32.93 18.88
N PHE A 105 7.97 -32.41 19.27
CA PHE A 105 9.15 -33.21 19.55
C PHE A 105 9.15 -33.87 20.92
N GLU A 106 8.55 -33.26 21.93
CA GLU A 106 8.56 -33.78 23.30
C GLU A 106 7.40 -34.74 23.59
N SER A 107 6.31 -34.66 22.81
CA SER A 107 5.13 -35.47 23.05
C SER A 107 4.72 -36.31 21.83
N LEU A 108 4.35 -35.64 20.72
CA LEU A 108 3.72 -36.33 19.60
C LEU A 108 4.67 -37.31 18.87
N VAL A 109 5.92 -36.91 18.63
CA VAL A 109 6.90 -37.77 17.94
C VAL A 109 7.25 -38.99 18.79
N PRO A 110 7.56 -38.88 20.08
CA PRO A 110 7.77 -40.06 20.95
C PRO A 110 6.56 -41.00 21.04
N GLU A 111 5.35 -40.46 21.16
CA GLU A 111 4.12 -41.26 21.17
C GLU A 111 3.94 -42.06 19.88
N LEU A 112 4.19 -41.43 18.72
CA LEU A 112 4.13 -42.12 17.42
C LEU A 112 5.19 -43.20 17.25
N LEU A 113 6.40 -42.97 17.78
CA LEU A 113 7.52 -43.91 17.65
C LEU A 113 7.42 -45.08 18.63
N THR A 114 6.95 -44.83 19.84
CA THR A 114 6.88 -45.88 20.91
C THR A 114 5.55 -46.62 20.96
N GLY A 115 4.49 -46.05 20.40
CA GLY A 115 3.12 -46.58 20.51
C GLY A 115 2.52 -46.44 21.92
N HIS A 116 3.18 -45.64 22.78
CA HIS A 116 2.72 -45.44 24.16
C HIS A 116 2.47 -43.96 24.40
N SER A 117 1.35 -43.66 25.03
CA SER A 117 1.07 -42.31 25.50
C SER A 117 2.04 -41.91 26.61
N ARG A 118 2.25 -40.62 26.80
CA ARG A 118 3.04 -40.05 27.90
C ARG A 118 2.56 -40.49 29.29
N SER A 119 1.28 -40.88 29.41
CA SER A 119 0.68 -41.49 30.61
C SER A 119 0.87 -43.01 30.71
N GLY A 120 1.60 -43.63 29.76
CA GLY A 120 1.99 -45.06 29.84
C GLY A 120 0.99 -46.06 29.26
N TYR A 121 -0.15 -45.63 28.73
CA TYR A 121 -1.09 -46.56 28.06
C TYR A 121 -0.69 -46.76 26.60
N ILE A 122 -1.04 -47.93 26.06
CA ILE A 122 -0.83 -48.30 24.66
C ILE A 122 -1.83 -47.50 23.81
N LEU A 123 -1.36 -46.81 22.76
CA LEU A 123 -2.22 -46.07 21.86
C LEU A 123 -3.14 -47.00 21.07
N SER A 124 -4.41 -46.69 21.05
CA SER A 124 -5.36 -47.34 20.14
C SER A 124 -5.11 -46.85 18.71
N VAL A 125 -5.65 -47.55 17.71
CA VAL A 125 -5.54 -47.12 16.30
C VAL A 125 -6.11 -45.72 16.11
N THR A 126 -7.19 -45.36 16.81
CA THR A 126 -7.82 -44.06 16.76
C THR A 126 -6.89 -42.96 17.30
N ASP A 127 -6.23 -43.25 18.45
CA ASP A 127 -5.27 -42.32 19.07
C ASP A 127 -4.07 -42.08 18.14
N TYR A 128 -3.58 -43.14 17.50
CA TYR A 128 -2.49 -43.07 16.54
C TYR A 128 -2.84 -42.15 15.35
N VAL A 129 -4.03 -42.33 14.75
CA VAL A 129 -4.52 -41.53 13.63
C VAL A 129 -4.68 -40.07 14.06
N LEU A 130 -5.25 -39.82 15.24
CA LEU A 130 -5.43 -38.46 15.77
C LEU A 130 -4.08 -37.77 16.03
N THR A 131 -3.14 -38.46 16.67
CA THR A 131 -1.79 -37.93 16.94
C THR A 131 -1.05 -37.58 15.64
N LEU A 132 -1.13 -38.48 14.64
CA LEU A 132 -0.54 -38.24 13.32
C LEU A 132 -1.18 -37.03 12.61
N PHE A 133 -2.50 -36.92 12.69
CA PHE A 133 -3.23 -35.76 12.10
C PHE A 133 -2.81 -34.46 12.75
N VAL A 134 -2.74 -34.39 14.08
CA VAL A 134 -2.33 -33.19 14.82
C VAL A 134 -0.87 -32.86 14.54
N ALA A 135 0.03 -33.83 14.50
CA ALA A 135 1.43 -33.63 14.16
C ALA A 135 1.59 -33.03 12.74
N THR A 136 0.86 -33.61 11.78
CA THR A 136 0.87 -33.14 10.40
C THR A 136 0.31 -31.71 10.28
N LEU A 137 -0.76 -31.39 11.02
CA LEU A 137 -1.34 -30.05 11.05
C LEU A 137 -0.35 -29.00 11.59
N ILE A 138 0.31 -29.29 12.72
CA ILE A 138 1.32 -28.41 13.31
C ILE A 138 2.47 -28.19 12.34
N LEU A 139 2.99 -29.29 11.75
CA LEU A 139 4.08 -29.17 10.78
C LEU A 139 3.68 -28.34 9.56
N SER A 140 2.47 -28.54 9.06
CA SER A 140 1.93 -27.76 7.92
C SER A 140 1.80 -26.27 8.25
N LEU A 141 1.36 -25.92 9.47
CA LEU A 141 1.28 -24.54 9.94
C LEU A 141 2.67 -23.91 10.06
N ILE A 142 3.65 -24.66 10.55
CA ILE A 142 5.05 -24.16 10.65
C ILE A 142 5.62 -23.95 9.25
N VAL A 143 5.56 -24.93 8.36
CA VAL A 143 6.09 -24.84 6.98
C VAL A 143 5.38 -23.75 6.20
N GLY A 144 4.06 -23.71 6.25
CA GLY A 144 3.26 -22.66 5.62
C GLY A 144 3.61 -21.27 6.16
N GLY A 145 3.72 -21.13 7.48
CA GLY A 145 4.11 -19.90 8.14
C GLY A 145 5.50 -19.41 7.73
N PHE A 146 6.49 -20.29 7.64
CA PHE A 146 7.82 -19.97 7.13
C PHE A 146 7.80 -19.57 5.66
N TYR A 147 7.06 -20.30 4.82
CA TYR A 147 6.92 -19.97 3.39
C TYR A 147 6.32 -18.59 3.17
N PHE A 148 5.17 -18.31 3.82
CA PHE A 148 4.52 -17.01 3.71
C PHE A 148 5.33 -15.91 4.41
N GLY A 149 5.89 -16.18 5.60
CA GLY A 149 6.75 -15.27 6.33
C GLY A 149 7.95 -14.82 5.48
N TRP A 150 8.64 -15.78 4.84
CA TRP A 150 9.74 -15.48 3.93
C TRP A 150 9.31 -14.64 2.73
N LYS A 151 8.18 -15.01 2.10
CA LYS A 151 7.62 -14.28 0.96
C LYS A 151 7.32 -12.82 1.31
N TYR A 152 6.66 -12.59 2.43
CA TYR A 152 6.30 -11.25 2.87
C TYR A 152 7.52 -10.46 3.39
N TRP A 153 8.42 -11.13 4.11
CA TRP A 153 9.66 -10.50 4.58
C TRP A 153 10.51 -9.98 3.42
N ARG A 154 10.63 -10.76 2.34
CA ARG A 154 11.33 -10.30 1.12
C ARG A 154 10.71 -9.05 0.50
N LEU A 155 9.40 -8.90 0.59
CA LEU A 155 8.70 -7.71 0.07
C LEU A 155 8.99 -6.44 0.88
N GLU A 156 9.38 -6.57 2.15
CA GLU A 156 9.71 -5.44 3.02
C GLU A 156 11.22 -5.23 3.20
N ALA A 157 11.98 -6.30 3.42
CA ALA A 157 13.39 -6.22 3.81
C ALA A 157 14.31 -5.84 2.64
N PHE A 158 14.00 -6.30 1.43
CA PHE A 158 14.83 -6.06 0.23
C PHE A 158 14.27 -5.00 -0.69
N VAL A 159 13.38 -4.17 -0.20
CA VAL A 159 12.82 -3.04 -0.94
C VAL A 159 13.69 -1.80 -0.71
N GLN A 160 13.73 -0.93 -1.72
CA GLN A 160 14.43 0.36 -1.68
C GLN A 160 14.18 1.09 -0.34
N ARG A 161 15.20 1.79 0.14
CA ARG A 161 15.20 2.47 1.44
C ARG A 161 14.01 3.40 1.65
N ARG A 162 13.52 4.04 0.59
CA ARG A 162 12.41 4.99 0.63
C ARG A 162 11.40 4.64 -0.46
N LEU A 163 10.19 4.43 -0.04
CA LEU A 163 9.03 4.28 -0.91
C LEU A 163 8.44 5.68 -1.10
N LEU A 164 8.89 6.39 -2.12
CA LEU A 164 8.55 7.79 -2.31
C LEU A 164 8.04 8.10 -3.71
N VAL A 165 7.32 9.19 -3.76
CA VAL A 165 6.85 9.81 -4.98
C VAL A 165 7.51 11.17 -5.09
N ARG A 166 8.22 11.40 -6.18
CA ARG A 166 8.86 12.69 -6.47
C ARG A 166 8.07 13.43 -7.51
N PHE A 167 7.64 14.62 -7.18
CA PHE A 167 6.99 15.58 -8.08
C PHE A 167 8.04 16.59 -8.54
N ASN A 168 8.38 16.56 -9.82
CA ASN A 168 9.36 17.47 -10.39
C ASN A 168 8.63 18.58 -11.15
N ARG A 169 8.69 19.79 -10.59
CA ARG A 169 8.02 20.97 -11.14
C ARG A 169 8.60 21.40 -12.48
N LYS A 170 9.94 21.35 -12.64
CA LYS A 170 10.59 21.81 -13.87
C LYS A 170 10.30 20.90 -15.07
N THR A 171 10.28 19.60 -14.85
CA THR A 171 9.99 18.62 -15.92
C THR A 171 8.51 18.30 -16.04
N ARG A 172 7.68 18.77 -15.11
CA ARG A 172 6.26 18.43 -14.96
C ARG A 172 6.01 16.93 -14.96
N LYS A 173 6.89 16.18 -14.26
CA LYS A 173 6.80 14.71 -14.15
C LYS A 173 6.69 14.27 -12.71
N VAL A 174 5.96 13.18 -12.52
CA VAL A 174 5.81 12.46 -11.25
C VAL A 174 6.58 11.16 -11.36
N TYR A 175 7.62 11.02 -10.56
CA TYR A 175 8.44 9.81 -10.51
C TYR A 175 8.00 8.96 -9.32
N VAL A 176 7.55 7.75 -9.61
CA VAL A 176 7.12 6.79 -8.62
C VAL A 176 8.22 5.76 -8.43
N HIS A 177 8.81 5.74 -7.24
CA HIS A 177 9.85 4.78 -6.88
C HIS A 177 9.22 3.59 -6.17
N ARG A 178 9.00 2.50 -6.89
CA ARG A 178 8.45 1.25 -6.38
C ARG A 178 9.28 0.05 -6.85
N PRO A 179 9.21 -1.09 -6.13
CA PRO A 179 9.95 -2.28 -6.53
C PRO A 179 9.49 -2.84 -7.87
N GLY A 180 10.37 -3.61 -8.56
CA GLY A 180 10.05 -4.20 -9.86
C GLY A 180 8.82 -5.11 -9.85
N TYR A 181 8.56 -5.83 -8.73
CA TYR A 181 7.36 -6.66 -8.60
C TYR A 181 6.05 -5.84 -8.55
N ALA A 182 6.11 -4.56 -8.18
CA ALA A 182 4.98 -3.63 -8.13
C ALA A 182 4.94 -2.67 -9.33
N GLY A 183 5.58 -3.00 -10.43
CA GLY A 183 5.61 -2.21 -11.65
C GLY A 183 6.89 -1.38 -11.86
N GLY A 184 7.82 -1.37 -10.90
CA GLY A 184 9.10 -0.67 -11.04
C GLY A 184 9.02 0.85 -10.94
N VAL A 185 10.08 1.53 -11.39
CA VAL A 185 10.14 2.99 -11.41
C VAL A 185 9.42 3.49 -12.66
N VAL A 186 8.43 4.36 -12.46
CA VAL A 186 7.62 4.93 -13.55
C VAL A 186 7.68 6.45 -13.48
N ALA A 187 7.77 7.09 -14.66
CA ALA A 187 7.66 8.53 -14.82
C ALA A 187 6.34 8.86 -15.51
N LEU A 188 5.49 9.62 -14.86
CA LEU A 188 4.14 9.98 -15.28
C LEU A 188 4.06 11.49 -15.50
N ASP A 189 3.25 11.94 -16.43
CA ASP A 189 3.08 13.36 -16.67
C ASP A 189 2.13 13.99 -15.65
N TRP A 190 2.57 15.06 -15.02
CA TRP A 190 1.76 15.82 -14.07
C TRP A 190 0.50 16.38 -14.73
N ASP A 191 0.59 16.73 -16.01
CA ASP A 191 -0.51 17.34 -16.74
C ASP A 191 -1.70 16.40 -16.96
N ASP A 192 -1.46 15.11 -16.90
CA ASP A 192 -2.47 14.06 -17.04
C ASP A 192 -2.97 13.50 -15.70
N VAL A 193 -2.49 14.04 -14.57
CA VAL A 193 -2.88 13.58 -13.23
C VAL A 193 -4.35 13.84 -12.95
N ARG A 194 -5.00 12.85 -12.36
CA ARG A 194 -6.37 12.95 -11.84
C ARG A 194 -6.38 12.58 -10.36
N PRO A 195 -6.59 13.55 -9.48
CA PRO A 195 -6.77 13.26 -8.06
C PRO A 195 -8.10 12.56 -7.82
N ASP A 196 -8.10 11.59 -6.93
CA ASP A 196 -9.29 10.83 -6.54
C ASP A 196 -9.38 10.70 -5.03
N GLY A 197 -10.58 10.41 -4.52
CA GLY A 197 -10.81 10.26 -3.08
C GLY A 197 -10.75 11.57 -2.29
N ILE A 198 -10.71 12.72 -2.97
CA ILE A 198 -10.71 14.04 -2.34
C ILE A 198 -12.12 14.60 -2.42
N HIS A 199 -12.76 14.74 -1.27
CA HIS A 199 -14.12 15.27 -1.18
C HIS A 199 -14.13 16.53 -0.31
N PRO A 200 -14.07 17.74 -0.90
CA PRO A 200 -14.21 18.98 -0.15
C PRO A 200 -15.58 18.99 0.55
N GLY A 201 -15.60 19.04 1.88
CA GLY A 201 -16.82 18.98 2.68
C GLY A 201 -17.45 17.58 2.87
N GLY A 202 -16.80 16.51 2.42
CA GLY A 202 -17.25 15.13 2.63
C GLY A 202 -17.10 14.65 4.08
N HIS A 203 -17.92 13.65 4.45
CA HIS A 203 -17.86 13.02 5.76
C HIS A 203 -16.47 12.44 6.07
N GLU A 204 -16.14 12.39 7.35
CA GLU A 204 -14.85 11.86 7.81
C GLU A 204 -14.56 10.47 7.23
N ALA A 205 -13.31 10.28 6.78
CA ALA A 205 -12.86 8.99 6.31
C ALA A 205 -13.07 7.93 7.39
N SER A 206 -13.78 6.87 7.08
CA SER A 206 -14.10 5.82 8.06
C SER A 206 -12.82 5.22 8.64
N GLY A 207 -12.59 5.45 9.91
CA GLY A 207 -11.71 4.75 10.88
C GLY A 207 -10.30 4.31 10.48
N MET A 208 -10.03 3.91 9.24
CA MET A 208 -8.73 3.39 8.82
C MET A 208 -7.79 4.42 8.15
N GLY A 209 -8.27 5.64 7.91
CA GLY A 209 -7.52 6.65 7.18
C GLY A 209 -7.43 6.37 5.68
N ALA A 210 -7.28 7.42 4.88
CA ALA A 210 -7.06 7.31 3.45
C ALA A 210 -5.88 8.19 3.00
N PRO A 211 -5.06 7.76 2.04
CA PRO A 211 -4.06 8.60 1.41
C PRO A 211 -4.66 9.42 0.27
N VAL A 212 -3.92 10.41 -0.20
CA VAL A 212 -4.22 11.04 -1.49
C VAL A 212 -3.99 10.01 -2.59
N MET A 213 -4.97 9.80 -3.44
CA MET A 213 -4.87 8.91 -4.58
C MET A 213 -4.75 9.73 -5.88
N LEU A 214 -3.77 9.41 -6.69
CA LEU A 214 -3.54 10.03 -7.98
C LEU A 214 -3.63 8.96 -9.06
N ASN A 215 -4.38 9.23 -10.11
CA ASN A 215 -4.67 8.30 -11.19
C ASN A 215 -4.19 8.82 -12.54
N TRP A 216 -3.72 7.90 -13.40
CA TRP A 216 -3.42 8.15 -14.81
C TRP A 216 -4.07 7.08 -15.68
N TRP A 217 -4.70 7.51 -16.74
CA TRP A 217 -5.35 6.62 -17.69
C TRP A 217 -4.35 5.89 -18.57
N PRO A 218 -4.68 4.70 -19.11
CA PRO A 218 -3.79 3.89 -19.93
C PRO A 218 -3.23 4.62 -21.16
N ASP A 219 -4.04 5.47 -21.79
CA ASP A 219 -3.67 6.28 -22.95
C ASP A 219 -2.67 7.41 -22.63
N ARG A 220 -2.42 7.67 -21.34
CA ARG A 220 -1.53 8.71 -20.81
C ARG A 220 -0.34 8.15 -20.04
N THR A 221 -0.18 6.84 -20.03
CA THR A 221 0.94 6.19 -19.36
C THR A 221 1.91 5.59 -20.37
N PRO A 222 3.24 5.56 -20.08
CA PRO A 222 4.24 5.00 -21.00
C PRO A 222 4.04 3.53 -21.33
N HIS A 223 3.32 2.81 -20.47
CA HIS A 223 3.14 1.35 -20.58
C HIS A 223 1.76 0.96 -21.10
N GLY A 224 0.88 1.90 -21.41
CA GLY A 224 -0.48 1.63 -21.86
C GLY A 224 -1.39 0.98 -20.80
N HIS A 225 -1.00 1.05 -19.53
CA HIS A 225 -1.78 0.52 -18.41
C HIS A 225 -2.24 1.62 -17.48
N PHE A 226 -3.34 1.38 -16.78
CA PHE A 226 -3.81 2.27 -15.72
C PHE A 226 -2.77 2.32 -14.60
N GLU A 227 -2.40 3.52 -14.20
CA GLU A 227 -1.51 3.75 -13.08
C GLU A 227 -2.22 4.53 -11.99
N PHE A 228 -2.02 4.08 -10.74
CA PHE A 228 -2.44 4.84 -9.58
C PHE A 228 -1.30 4.92 -8.57
N VAL A 229 -1.28 6.01 -7.83
CA VAL A 229 -0.24 6.29 -6.86
C VAL A 229 -0.87 6.80 -5.58
N LEU A 230 -0.55 6.15 -4.48
CA LEU A 230 -0.96 6.58 -3.15
C LEU A 230 0.12 7.48 -2.56
N VAL A 231 -0.26 8.71 -2.24
CA VAL A 231 0.67 9.77 -1.79
C VAL A 231 0.35 10.20 -0.37
N GLY A 232 1.39 10.41 0.41
CA GLY A 232 1.27 10.88 1.77
C GLY A 232 1.05 9.76 2.78
N ARG A 233 0.86 10.16 4.02
CA ARG A 233 0.45 9.26 5.10
C ARG A 233 -1.04 8.93 5.01
N LEU A 234 -1.47 7.94 5.76
CA LEU A 234 -2.90 7.70 5.97
C LEU A 234 -3.49 8.86 6.79
N ALA A 235 -4.25 9.71 6.12
CA ALA A 235 -4.91 10.86 6.73
C ALA A 235 -6.10 10.39 7.58
N ARG A 236 -6.34 11.06 8.69
CA ARG A 236 -7.45 10.75 9.61
C ARG A 236 -8.75 11.42 9.21
N SER A 237 -8.67 12.47 8.39
CA SER A 237 -9.83 13.24 7.95
C SER A 237 -9.71 13.63 6.49
N ASN A 238 -10.84 13.91 5.85
CA ASN A 238 -10.87 14.41 4.48
C ASN A 238 -10.19 15.78 4.35
N SER A 239 -10.23 16.60 5.40
CA SER A 239 -9.52 17.89 5.40
C SER A 239 -8.00 17.72 5.30
N GLU A 240 -7.40 16.72 5.96
CA GLU A 240 -5.97 16.44 5.81
C GLU A 240 -5.62 16.01 4.38
N ILE A 241 -6.48 15.21 3.73
CA ILE A 241 -6.31 14.78 2.33
C ILE A 241 -6.36 15.99 1.41
N THR A 242 -7.39 16.84 1.57
CA THR A 242 -7.59 18.05 0.76
C THR A 242 -6.43 19.02 0.92
N ARG A 243 -5.94 19.25 2.16
CA ARG A 243 -4.80 20.12 2.44
C ARG A 243 -3.49 19.59 1.83
N LEU A 244 -3.26 18.28 1.89
CA LEU A 244 -2.09 17.65 1.27
C LEU A 244 -2.14 17.73 -0.25
N TRP A 245 -3.32 17.48 -0.84
CA TRP A 245 -3.49 17.66 -2.29
C TRP A 245 -3.22 19.11 -2.71
N GLU A 246 -3.81 20.07 -2.01
CA GLU A 246 -3.61 21.49 -2.32
C GLU A 246 -2.14 21.91 -2.17
N PHE A 247 -1.43 21.35 -1.18
CA PHE A 247 0.01 21.55 -1.03
C PHE A 247 0.78 21.07 -2.26
N ILE A 248 0.49 19.86 -2.75
CA ILE A 248 1.13 19.32 -3.95
C ILE A 248 0.78 20.17 -5.18
N ARG A 249 -0.48 20.52 -5.35
CA ARG A 249 -0.99 21.31 -6.46
C ARG A 249 -0.31 22.68 -6.53
N ARG A 250 -0.33 23.44 -5.43
CA ARG A 250 0.30 24.77 -5.39
C ARG A 250 1.79 24.70 -5.63
N TYR A 251 2.47 23.73 -5.03
CA TYR A 251 3.89 23.55 -5.30
C TYR A 251 4.17 23.34 -6.79
N MET A 252 3.39 22.50 -7.47
CA MET A 252 3.60 22.16 -8.87
C MET A 252 3.19 23.30 -9.82
N GLU A 253 2.10 23.99 -9.55
CA GLU A 253 1.57 25.05 -10.42
C GLU A 253 2.13 26.42 -10.10
N GLU A 254 2.24 26.78 -8.84
CA GLU A 254 2.57 28.13 -8.38
C GLU A 254 4.02 28.23 -7.87
N GLY A 255 4.58 27.14 -7.38
CA GLY A 255 5.99 27.05 -6.93
C GLY A 255 6.16 26.92 -5.41
N PRO A 256 7.42 26.80 -4.97
CA PRO A 256 7.72 26.52 -3.57
C PRO A 256 7.32 27.64 -2.59
N GLU A 257 7.25 28.87 -3.07
CA GLU A 257 6.89 30.04 -2.25
C GLU A 257 5.39 30.10 -1.93
N SER A 258 4.55 29.38 -2.71
CA SER A 258 3.08 29.34 -2.52
C SER A 258 2.64 28.38 -1.42
N VAL A 259 3.55 27.59 -0.87
CA VAL A 259 3.27 26.57 0.14
C VAL A 259 4.09 26.77 1.41
N PRO A 260 3.54 26.43 2.58
CA PRO A 260 4.28 26.53 3.82
C PRO A 260 5.46 25.55 3.82
N ARG A 261 6.57 25.94 4.46
CA ARG A 261 7.71 25.04 4.61
C ARG A 261 7.28 23.81 5.42
N PRO A 262 7.46 22.60 4.86
CA PRO A 262 7.00 21.40 5.54
C PRO A 262 7.80 21.16 6.82
N LYS A 263 7.11 20.73 7.85
CA LYS A 263 7.78 20.19 9.04
C LYS A 263 8.58 18.98 8.59
N ARG A 264 9.92 19.07 8.66
CA ARG A 264 10.80 17.95 8.23
C ARG A 264 10.39 16.70 8.96
N LEU A 265 10.15 15.63 8.22
CA LEU A 265 10.10 14.30 8.79
C LEU A 265 11.43 14.04 9.45
N GLY A 266 11.43 13.78 10.74
CA GLY A 266 12.63 13.45 11.47
C GLY A 266 13.37 12.36 10.71
N ARG A 267 14.69 12.51 10.56
CA ARG A 267 15.53 11.46 9.97
C ARG A 267 15.21 10.17 10.69
N PHE A 268 14.92 9.13 9.94
CA PHE A 268 14.72 7.80 10.50
C PHE A 268 15.91 7.46 11.39
N PRO A 269 15.72 7.07 12.66
CA PRO A 269 16.83 6.89 13.61
C PRO A 269 17.71 5.66 13.33
N TRP A 270 17.53 4.98 12.20
CA TRP A 270 18.25 3.72 11.95
C TRP A 270 19.56 3.94 11.20
N PRO A 271 20.68 3.30 11.68
CA PRO A 271 22.05 3.69 11.34
C PRO A 271 22.59 3.18 10.00
N TRP A 272 21.79 2.67 9.11
CA TRP A 272 22.28 2.20 7.82
C TRP A 272 22.40 3.36 6.83
N LYS A 273 23.42 4.18 7.06
CA LYS A 273 24.00 5.03 6.02
C LYS A 273 24.95 4.17 5.19
N SER A 274 24.76 4.11 3.92
CA SER A 274 25.81 3.91 2.93
C SER A 274 25.50 4.83 1.78
#